data_95ff9eee0e810b8afa65635efd307b0e
#
_entry.id   95ff9eee0e810b8afa65635efd307b0e
#
_cell.length_a   1.000
_cell.length_b   1.000
_cell.length_c   1.000
_cell.angle_alpha   90.00
_cell.angle_beta   90.00
_cell.angle_gamma   90.00
#
_symmetry.space_group_name_H-M   'P 1'
#
loop_
_entity.id
_entity.type
_entity.pdbx_description
1 polymer ?
#
loop_
_entity_poly.entity_id
_entity_poly.type
_entity_poly.pdbx_seq_one_letter_code
_entity_poly.pdbx_strand_id
1 'polypeptide(L)'
;MATPETKAECERINLKRAEYGLNPLHIVEVAHLKDVEGGIISSTRIRNGMVDPEGHPWMAPEWKQAVLRMHPRAEPDLKTPMGTLYKGPEEAPDIAMLAALEELNTSELILIAVGDVTVATLLALDVVPDMAFVDGQTKRQALEEEEQVDLTAFHHVLHAENPPGVLTPSLQLAVAEAAALEQPVVVVVDGEEDLAPLFIHLHVPLHAVVLYGQPRTGVVVQPSSLATKMRCRRLLELFEVE
;
A
#
# COMPACT_ATOMS: atom_id res chain seq x y z
N MET A 1 20.08 -25.32 -7.98
CA MET A 1 18.70 -25.77 -8.05
C MET A 1 18.07 -25.19 -9.32
N ALA A 2 17.22 -25.96 -9.97
CA ALA A 2 16.48 -25.53 -11.17
C ALA A 2 15.00 -25.88 -10.99
N THR A 3 14.13 -25.06 -11.55
CA THR A 3 12.71 -25.39 -11.72
C THR A 3 12.50 -25.94 -13.13
N PRO A 4 11.35 -26.54 -13.45
CA PRO A 4 11.07 -27.01 -14.82
C PRO A 4 11.32 -25.93 -15.89
N GLU A 5 11.02 -24.68 -15.59
CA GLU A 5 11.22 -23.54 -16.51
C GLU A 5 12.69 -23.15 -16.68
N THR A 6 13.50 -23.27 -15.64
CA THR A 6 14.91 -22.85 -15.65
C THR A 6 15.88 -24.00 -15.95
N LYS A 7 15.38 -25.23 -16.11
CA LYS A 7 16.20 -26.43 -16.37
C LYS A 7 17.01 -26.29 -17.66
N ALA A 8 16.36 -25.89 -18.76
CA ALA A 8 17.02 -25.69 -20.04
C ALA A 8 18.18 -24.67 -19.96
N GLU A 9 18.01 -23.61 -19.18
CA GLU A 9 19.04 -22.61 -18.96
C GLU A 9 20.22 -23.20 -18.15
N CYS A 10 19.94 -24.01 -17.14
CA CYS A 10 20.99 -24.71 -16.38
C CYS A 10 21.80 -25.70 -17.27
N GLU A 11 21.14 -26.38 -18.19
CA GLU A 11 21.77 -27.23 -19.18
C GLU A 11 22.63 -26.42 -20.14
N ARG A 12 22.18 -25.29 -20.62
CA ARG A 12 22.93 -24.35 -21.46
C ARG A 12 24.19 -23.84 -20.74
N ILE A 13 24.09 -23.52 -19.45
CA ILE A 13 25.22 -23.12 -18.61
C ILE A 13 26.27 -24.26 -18.53
N ASN A 14 25.80 -25.51 -18.37
CA ASN A 14 26.73 -26.67 -18.34
C ASN A 14 27.44 -26.90 -19.68
N LEU A 15 26.72 -26.71 -20.80
CA LEU A 15 27.37 -26.76 -22.14
C LEU A 15 28.47 -25.69 -22.24
N LYS A 16 28.15 -24.45 -21.82
CA LYS A 16 29.13 -23.36 -21.85
C LYS A 16 30.32 -23.64 -20.95
N ARG A 17 30.12 -24.22 -19.78
CA ARG A 17 31.20 -24.63 -18.86
C ARG A 17 32.12 -25.65 -19.49
N ALA A 18 31.58 -26.62 -20.26
CA ALA A 18 32.40 -27.63 -20.94
C ALA A 18 33.31 -27.01 -22.01
N GLU A 19 32.84 -25.97 -22.75
CA GLU A 19 33.67 -25.23 -23.69
C GLU A 19 34.91 -24.59 -23.03
N TYR A 20 34.81 -24.23 -21.74
CA TYR A 20 35.92 -23.67 -20.94
C TYR A 20 36.69 -24.72 -20.12
N GLY A 21 36.45 -26.02 -20.36
CA GLY A 21 37.11 -27.10 -19.64
C GLY A 21 36.74 -27.22 -18.16
N LEU A 22 35.58 -26.64 -17.77
CA LEU A 22 35.07 -26.68 -16.40
C LEU A 22 34.10 -27.84 -16.20
N ASN A 23 34.13 -28.47 -15.03
CA ASN A 23 33.20 -29.52 -14.68
C ASN A 23 31.76 -29.04 -14.70
N PRO A 24 30.79 -29.85 -15.14
CA PRO A 24 29.37 -29.49 -15.11
C PRO A 24 28.90 -29.32 -13.67
N LEU A 25 27.96 -28.38 -13.48
CA LEU A 25 27.24 -28.20 -12.23
C LEU A 25 26.22 -29.33 -12.06
N HIS A 26 26.09 -29.84 -10.86
CA HIS A 26 25.00 -30.75 -10.52
C HIS A 26 23.67 -29.98 -10.50
N ILE A 27 22.74 -30.38 -11.36
CA ILE A 27 21.42 -29.76 -11.45
C ILE A 27 20.46 -30.55 -10.55
N VAL A 28 19.93 -29.88 -9.51
CA VAL A 28 18.87 -30.42 -8.67
C VAL A 28 17.57 -29.77 -9.11
N GLU A 29 16.67 -30.56 -9.69
CA GLU A 29 15.35 -30.09 -10.08
C GLU A 29 14.42 -30.04 -8.86
N VAL A 30 13.74 -28.91 -8.68
CA VAL A 30 12.78 -28.70 -7.59
C VAL A 30 11.43 -28.29 -8.18
N ALA A 31 10.36 -28.79 -7.62
CA ALA A 31 9.01 -28.37 -7.99
C ALA A 31 8.76 -26.93 -7.51
N HIS A 32 7.92 -26.22 -8.24
CA HIS A 32 7.43 -24.94 -7.76
C HIS A 32 6.54 -25.13 -6.51
N LEU A 33 6.74 -24.26 -5.53
CA LEU A 33 5.77 -24.09 -4.46
C LEU A 33 4.54 -23.40 -5.02
N LYS A 34 3.37 -23.86 -4.60
CA LYS A 34 2.08 -23.32 -5.01
C LYS A 34 1.37 -22.67 -3.83
N ASP A 35 0.67 -21.59 -4.11
CA ASP A 35 -0.23 -20.95 -3.16
C ASP A 35 -1.52 -21.76 -2.95
N VAL A 36 -2.40 -21.25 -2.09
CA VAL A 36 -3.68 -21.91 -1.75
C VAL A 36 -4.65 -22.02 -2.93
N GLU A 37 -4.46 -21.22 -3.98
CA GLU A 37 -5.27 -21.22 -5.21
C GLU A 37 -4.61 -22.04 -6.33
N GLY A 38 -3.43 -22.62 -6.08
CA GLY A 38 -2.67 -23.43 -7.05
C GLY A 38 -1.73 -22.62 -7.94
N GLY A 39 -1.63 -21.32 -7.73
CA GLY A 39 -0.69 -20.44 -8.44
C GLY A 39 0.76 -20.63 -7.95
N ILE A 40 1.73 -20.42 -8.83
CA ILE A 40 3.15 -20.53 -8.47
C ILE A 40 3.55 -19.37 -7.55
N ILE A 41 4.11 -19.66 -6.38
CA ILE A 41 4.74 -18.64 -5.53
C ILE A 41 6.05 -18.21 -6.19
N SER A 42 6.10 -16.96 -6.62
CA SER A 42 7.28 -16.37 -7.26
C SER A 42 7.67 -15.05 -6.60
N SER A 43 8.93 -14.69 -6.71
CA SER A 43 9.42 -13.40 -6.21
C SER A 43 8.67 -12.20 -6.83
N THR A 44 8.21 -12.34 -8.07
CA THR A 44 7.41 -11.30 -8.73
C THR A 44 6.03 -11.16 -8.08
N ARG A 45 5.32 -12.26 -7.83
CA ARG A 45 4.01 -12.21 -7.17
C ARG A 45 4.11 -11.68 -5.73
N ILE A 46 5.18 -12.03 -5.00
CA ILE A 46 5.44 -11.50 -3.66
C ILE A 46 5.71 -9.99 -3.73
N ARG A 47 6.58 -9.54 -4.64
CA ARG A 47 6.89 -8.11 -4.82
C ARG A 47 5.67 -7.30 -5.25
N ASN A 48 4.84 -7.86 -6.11
CA ASN A 48 3.60 -7.22 -6.54
C ASN A 48 2.51 -7.23 -5.45
N GLY A 49 2.81 -7.76 -4.25
CA GLY A 49 1.89 -7.76 -3.12
C GLY A 49 0.70 -8.71 -3.27
N MET A 50 0.78 -9.68 -4.19
CA MET A 50 -0.32 -10.63 -4.46
C MET A 50 -0.44 -11.72 -3.40
N VAL A 51 0.70 -12.21 -2.92
CA VAL A 51 0.77 -13.25 -1.88
C VAL A 51 1.93 -12.98 -0.93
N ASP A 52 1.85 -13.54 0.26
CA ASP A 52 2.97 -13.57 1.19
C ASP A 52 4.03 -14.63 0.78
N PRO A 53 5.19 -14.71 1.44
CA PRO A 53 6.22 -15.70 1.14
C PRO A 53 5.76 -17.16 1.30
N GLU A 54 4.73 -17.41 2.09
CA GLU A 54 4.13 -18.73 2.33
C GLU A 54 3.02 -19.05 1.32
N GLY A 55 2.63 -18.08 0.47
CA GLY A 55 1.62 -18.23 -0.58
C GLY A 55 0.18 -17.96 -0.13
N HIS A 56 -0.01 -17.29 1.00
CA HIS A 56 -1.34 -16.87 1.42
C HIS A 56 -1.66 -15.48 0.85
N PRO A 57 -2.92 -15.20 0.51
CA PRO A 57 -3.34 -13.85 0.15
C PRO A 57 -3.18 -12.91 1.36
N TRP A 58 -2.83 -11.65 1.11
CA TRP A 58 -2.69 -10.66 2.19
C TRP A 58 -4.03 -10.32 2.83
N MET A 59 -5.09 -10.24 2.04
CA MET A 59 -6.46 -10.07 2.52
C MET A 59 -7.11 -11.43 2.78
N ALA A 60 -7.52 -11.66 4.01
CA ALA A 60 -8.31 -12.83 4.33
C ALA A 60 -9.66 -12.80 3.60
N PRO A 61 -10.14 -13.93 3.06
CA PRO A 61 -11.39 -13.95 2.29
C PRO A 61 -12.60 -13.39 3.06
N GLU A 62 -12.69 -13.64 4.35
CA GLU A 62 -13.74 -13.17 5.24
C GLU A 62 -13.76 -11.65 5.39
N TRP A 63 -12.61 -10.98 5.29
CA TRP A 63 -12.52 -9.51 5.42
C TRP A 63 -13.06 -8.77 4.19
N LYS A 64 -13.15 -9.45 3.04
CA LYS A 64 -13.55 -8.80 1.78
C LYS A 64 -15.02 -8.40 1.74
N GLN A 65 -15.87 -9.06 2.54
CA GLN A 65 -17.32 -8.85 2.51
C GLN A 65 -17.89 -8.47 3.88
N ALA A 66 -17.05 -8.32 4.88
CA ALA A 66 -17.44 -8.00 6.24
C ALA A 66 -17.10 -6.56 6.60
N VAL A 67 -17.86 -5.98 7.50
CA VAL A 67 -17.46 -4.75 8.20
C VAL A 67 -16.50 -5.16 9.32
N LEU A 68 -15.34 -4.55 9.34
CA LEU A 68 -14.36 -4.77 10.39
C LEU A 68 -14.42 -3.62 11.38
N ARG A 69 -14.91 -3.85 12.58
CA ARG A 69 -14.99 -2.85 13.64
C ARG A 69 -13.73 -2.85 14.49
N MET A 70 -13.13 -1.66 14.63
CA MET A 70 -11.93 -1.49 15.46
C MET A 70 -12.21 -1.88 16.91
N HIS A 71 -11.48 -2.87 17.41
CA HIS A 71 -11.52 -3.24 18.82
C HIS A 71 -10.56 -2.34 19.65
N PRO A 72 -10.92 -1.91 20.86
CA PRO A 72 -10.07 -1.04 21.70
C PRO A 72 -8.64 -1.56 21.94
N ARG A 73 -8.42 -2.88 21.83
CA ARG A 73 -7.06 -3.46 21.92
C ARG A 73 -6.12 -3.08 20.79
N ALA A 74 -6.65 -2.72 19.62
CA ALA A 74 -5.85 -2.28 18.48
C ALA A 74 -5.43 -0.80 18.59
N GLU A 75 -6.17 0.02 19.37
CA GLU A 75 -6.01 1.47 19.44
C GLU A 75 -4.59 1.94 19.83
N PRO A 76 -3.89 1.34 20.84
CA PRO A 76 -2.54 1.76 21.18
C PRO A 76 -1.53 1.59 20.05
N ASP A 77 -1.65 0.50 19.28
CA ASP A 77 -0.77 0.21 18.15
C ASP A 77 -1.08 1.09 16.95
N LEU A 78 -2.35 1.47 16.75
CA LEU A 78 -2.80 2.38 15.68
C LEU A 78 -2.38 3.84 15.94
N LYS A 79 -2.34 4.27 17.23
CA LYS A 79 -1.85 5.60 17.61
C LYS A 79 -0.34 5.78 17.46
N THR A 80 0.40 4.69 17.32
CA THR A 80 1.85 4.73 17.12
C THR A 80 2.13 4.78 15.61
N PRO A 81 2.81 5.83 15.09
CA PRO A 81 3.16 5.89 13.68
C PRO A 81 3.81 4.61 13.19
N MET A 82 3.34 4.09 12.07
CA MET A 82 3.90 2.86 11.50
C MET A 82 5.21 3.10 10.74
N GLY A 83 5.50 4.37 10.41
CA GLY A 83 6.62 4.78 9.58
C GLY A 83 7.52 5.83 10.20
N THR A 84 8.34 6.45 9.36
CA THR A 84 9.19 7.57 9.74
C THR A 84 8.35 8.84 9.83
N LEU A 85 8.41 9.52 10.97
CA LEU A 85 7.71 10.77 11.19
C LEU A 85 8.63 11.95 10.85
N TYR A 86 8.21 12.75 9.89
CA TYR A 86 8.81 14.04 9.55
C TYR A 86 8.03 15.14 10.26
N LYS A 87 8.71 15.88 11.13
CA LYS A 87 8.07 16.88 11.98
C LYS A 87 7.99 18.23 11.29
N GLY A 88 6.86 18.90 11.46
CA GLY A 88 6.63 20.26 10.99
C GLY A 88 5.48 20.90 11.76
N PRO A 89 5.38 22.24 11.75
CA PRO A 89 4.27 22.94 12.37
C PRO A 89 2.95 22.66 11.62
N GLU A 90 1.84 22.66 12.34
CA GLU A 90 0.52 22.41 11.79
C GLU A 90 0.12 23.48 10.76
N GLU A 91 0.55 24.72 11.00
CA GLU A 91 0.27 25.88 10.14
C GLU A 91 1.11 25.92 8.85
N ALA A 92 2.13 25.06 8.73
CA ALA A 92 2.99 24.95 7.57
C ALA A 92 3.34 23.48 7.28
N PRO A 93 2.35 22.68 6.83
CA PRO A 93 2.52 21.24 6.57
C PRO A 93 3.51 20.95 5.45
N ASP A 94 3.76 21.89 4.56
CA ASP A 94 4.75 21.84 3.49
C ASP A 94 6.18 21.64 4.01
N ILE A 95 6.54 22.15 5.19
CA ILE A 95 7.87 21.97 5.80
C ILE A 95 8.15 20.48 6.06
N ALA A 96 7.21 19.77 6.69
CA ALA A 96 7.36 18.34 6.94
C ALA A 96 7.31 17.53 5.65
N MET A 97 6.44 17.94 4.71
CA MET A 97 6.29 17.27 3.42
C MET A 97 7.54 17.39 2.56
N LEU A 98 8.15 18.57 2.46
CA LEU A 98 9.39 18.78 1.72
C LEU A 98 10.53 17.93 2.29
N ALA A 99 10.69 17.88 3.61
CA ALA A 99 11.68 17.03 4.26
C ALA A 99 11.44 15.53 3.97
N ALA A 100 10.19 15.11 3.89
CA ALA A 100 9.84 13.73 3.53
C ALA A 100 10.17 13.45 2.05
N LEU A 101 9.82 14.35 1.14
CA LEU A 101 10.03 14.19 -0.30
C LEU A 101 11.53 14.22 -0.69
N GLU A 102 12.37 14.96 0.03
CA GLU A 102 13.82 14.98 -0.19
C GLU A 102 14.48 13.59 0.00
N GLU A 103 13.93 12.74 0.88
CA GLU A 103 14.44 11.39 1.11
C GLU A 103 13.82 10.34 0.17
N LEU A 104 12.75 10.72 -0.56
CA LEU A 104 12.03 9.82 -1.46
C LEU A 104 12.43 10.05 -2.92
N ASN A 105 12.80 8.98 -3.62
CA ASN A 105 12.89 9.00 -5.08
C ASN A 105 11.49 8.78 -5.67
N THR A 106 10.67 9.83 -5.69
CA THR A 106 9.25 9.74 -6.08
C THR A 106 9.02 9.25 -7.51
N SER A 107 10.00 9.39 -8.41
CA SER A 107 9.87 8.99 -9.82
C SER A 107 9.86 7.47 -10.04
N GLU A 108 10.25 6.68 -9.05
CA GLU A 108 10.34 5.21 -9.14
C GLU A 108 9.40 4.49 -8.14
N LEU A 109 8.62 5.26 -7.38
CA LEU A 109 7.75 4.75 -6.31
C LEU A 109 6.29 4.94 -6.68
N ILE A 110 5.43 4.03 -6.22
CA ILE A 110 3.99 4.28 -6.15
C ILE A 110 3.77 5.11 -4.89
N LEU A 111 3.38 6.37 -5.08
CA LEU A 111 3.15 7.34 -4.01
C LEU A 111 1.66 7.39 -3.65
N ILE A 112 1.35 7.17 -2.40
CA ILE A 112 -0.04 7.12 -1.91
C ILE A 112 -0.19 8.13 -0.79
N ALA A 113 -1.22 8.96 -0.87
CA ALA A 113 -1.51 9.98 0.13
C ALA A 113 -2.86 9.73 0.80
N VAL A 114 -2.92 9.83 2.12
CA VAL A 114 -4.14 9.66 2.91
C VAL A 114 -4.35 10.90 3.79
N GLY A 115 -5.55 11.45 3.72
CA GLY A 115 -5.97 12.66 4.42
C GLY A 115 -5.91 13.93 3.56
N ASP A 116 -6.91 14.79 3.72
CA ASP A 116 -7.10 16.01 2.91
C ASP A 116 -5.86 16.92 2.96
N VAL A 117 -5.35 17.21 4.15
CA VAL A 117 -4.15 18.05 4.32
C VAL A 117 -2.94 17.45 3.63
N THR A 118 -2.74 16.14 3.72
CA THR A 118 -1.62 15.43 3.07
C THR A 118 -1.71 15.56 1.56
N VAL A 119 -2.88 15.31 0.99
CA VAL A 119 -3.12 15.39 -0.45
C VAL A 119 -3.00 16.83 -0.95
N ALA A 120 -3.67 17.79 -0.29
CA ALA A 120 -3.60 19.21 -0.65
C ALA A 120 -2.16 19.75 -0.61
N THR A 121 -1.38 19.38 0.41
CA THR A 121 0.03 19.78 0.53
C THR A 121 0.87 19.24 -0.62
N LEU A 122 0.70 17.97 -1.03
CA LEU A 122 1.39 17.40 -2.18
C LEU A 122 1.04 18.14 -3.47
N LEU A 123 -0.25 18.37 -3.71
CA LEU A 123 -0.71 19.10 -4.90
C LEU A 123 -0.17 20.53 -4.94
N ALA A 124 -0.12 21.23 -3.81
CA ALA A 124 0.48 22.56 -3.70
C ALA A 124 2.00 22.58 -3.99
N LEU A 125 2.68 21.44 -3.86
CA LEU A 125 4.08 21.24 -4.21
C LEU A 125 4.27 20.66 -5.64
N ASP A 126 3.23 20.70 -6.48
CA ASP A 126 3.23 20.13 -7.85
C ASP A 126 3.51 18.60 -7.87
N VAL A 127 3.21 17.88 -6.79
CA VAL A 127 3.34 16.43 -6.70
C VAL A 127 1.95 15.79 -6.68
N VAL A 128 1.60 15.09 -7.76
CA VAL A 128 0.35 14.31 -7.83
C VAL A 128 0.64 12.90 -7.37
N PRO A 129 0.03 12.41 -6.27
CA PRO A 129 0.20 11.03 -5.85
C PRO A 129 -0.50 10.07 -6.81
N ASP A 130 0.03 8.84 -6.97
CA ASP A 130 -0.61 7.80 -7.78
C ASP A 130 -1.99 7.42 -7.23
N MET A 131 -2.12 7.40 -5.90
CA MET A 131 -3.38 7.17 -5.22
C MET A 131 -3.57 8.20 -4.11
N ALA A 132 -4.76 8.77 -4.01
CA ALA A 132 -5.16 9.67 -2.93
C ALA A 132 -6.42 9.17 -2.24
N PHE A 133 -6.50 9.34 -0.93
CA PHE A 133 -7.69 9.06 -0.12
C PHE A 133 -8.04 10.30 0.67
N VAL A 134 -9.24 10.82 0.47
CA VAL A 134 -9.73 12.06 1.08
C VAL A 134 -11.11 11.84 1.68
N ASP A 135 -11.41 12.54 2.77
CA ASP A 135 -12.77 12.51 3.30
C ASP A 135 -13.70 13.38 2.44
N GLY A 136 -14.94 12.94 2.27
CA GLY A 136 -15.95 13.69 1.52
C GLY A 136 -16.57 14.85 2.33
N GLN A 137 -16.18 15.06 3.58
CA GLN A 137 -16.82 16.04 4.49
C GLN A 137 -16.42 17.48 4.15
N THR A 138 -15.28 17.67 3.52
CA THR A 138 -14.84 18.97 2.99
C THR A 138 -15.89 19.62 2.08
N LYS A 139 -16.78 18.83 1.45
CA LYS A 139 -17.90 19.32 0.65
C LYS A 139 -19.13 19.75 1.48
N ARG A 140 -19.25 19.35 2.76
CA ARG A 140 -20.44 19.59 3.59
C ARG A 140 -20.31 20.79 4.53
N GLN A 141 -19.10 21.15 4.92
CA GLN A 141 -18.82 22.40 5.63
C GLN A 141 -18.18 23.36 4.64
N ALA A 142 -18.69 24.60 4.56
CA ALA A 142 -18.10 25.66 3.76
C ALA A 142 -16.75 26.06 4.40
N LEU A 143 -15.73 25.21 4.23
CA LEU A 143 -14.35 25.55 4.48
C LEU A 143 -13.91 26.54 3.41
N GLU A 144 -12.97 27.40 3.74
CA GLU A 144 -12.44 28.38 2.80
C GLU A 144 -11.93 27.65 1.54
N GLU A 145 -12.12 28.21 0.35
CA GLU A 145 -11.83 27.59 -0.96
C GLU A 145 -10.37 27.08 -1.07
N GLU A 146 -9.48 27.58 -0.21
CA GLU A 146 -8.05 27.22 -0.16
C GLU A 146 -7.76 25.86 0.50
N GLU A 147 -8.71 25.26 1.20
CA GLU A 147 -8.54 23.96 1.89
C GLU A 147 -9.13 22.77 1.12
N GLN A 148 -9.76 23.01 -0.03
CA GLN A 148 -10.36 21.94 -0.81
C GLN A 148 -9.32 21.24 -1.69
N VAL A 149 -9.32 19.90 -1.63
CA VAL A 149 -8.48 19.09 -2.53
C VAL A 149 -8.96 19.26 -3.98
N ASP A 150 -8.05 19.66 -4.85
CA ASP A 150 -8.33 19.76 -6.29
C ASP A 150 -8.40 18.36 -6.92
N LEU A 151 -9.61 17.85 -7.10
CA LEU A 151 -9.86 16.56 -7.72
C LEU A 151 -9.55 16.53 -9.22
N THR A 152 -9.36 17.68 -9.89
CA THR A 152 -9.06 17.73 -11.33
C THR A 152 -7.65 17.24 -11.66
N ALA A 153 -6.78 17.15 -10.66
CA ALA A 153 -5.46 16.55 -10.79
C ALA A 153 -5.49 15.02 -11.04
N PHE A 154 -6.63 14.38 -10.77
CA PHE A 154 -6.80 12.92 -10.87
C PHE A 154 -7.66 12.56 -12.07
N HIS A 155 -7.24 11.50 -12.79
CA HIS A 155 -8.00 11.02 -13.95
C HIS A 155 -9.18 10.13 -13.55
N HIS A 156 -9.12 9.50 -12.37
CA HIS A 156 -10.16 8.64 -11.84
C HIS A 156 -10.60 9.13 -10.46
N VAL A 157 -11.91 9.19 -10.25
CA VAL A 157 -12.52 9.50 -8.95
C VAL A 157 -13.38 8.31 -8.56
N LEU A 158 -12.99 7.64 -7.49
CA LEU A 158 -13.75 6.55 -6.87
C LEU A 158 -14.44 7.05 -5.62
N HIS A 159 -15.49 6.36 -5.20
CA HIS A 159 -16.24 6.68 -3.99
C HIS A 159 -16.33 5.48 -3.08
N ALA A 160 -16.20 5.70 -1.78
CA ALA A 160 -16.37 4.67 -0.76
C ALA A 160 -17.15 5.22 0.43
N GLU A 161 -17.91 4.35 1.09
CA GLU A 161 -18.56 4.66 2.37
C GLU A 161 -17.77 3.95 3.49
N ASN A 162 -17.31 4.73 4.48
CA ASN A 162 -16.55 4.19 5.60
C ASN A 162 -16.81 4.96 6.90
N PRO A 163 -17.87 4.60 7.66
CA PRO A 163 -18.16 5.25 8.93
C PRO A 163 -16.99 5.21 9.92
N PRO A 164 -16.95 6.14 10.90
CA PRO A 164 -15.89 6.20 11.91
C PRO A 164 -15.65 4.88 12.65
N GLY A 165 -14.37 4.53 12.83
CA GLY A 165 -13.94 3.38 13.63
C GLY A 165 -14.21 2.02 13.00
N VAL A 166 -14.54 1.97 11.71
CA VAL A 166 -14.73 0.72 10.95
C VAL A 166 -13.90 0.73 9.67
N LEU A 167 -13.78 -0.44 9.08
CA LEU A 167 -13.32 -0.68 7.72
C LEU A 167 -14.40 -1.46 6.98
N THR A 168 -14.90 -0.92 5.89
CA THR A 168 -16.05 -1.47 5.17
C THR A 168 -15.66 -2.21 3.90
N PRO A 169 -16.51 -3.10 3.38
CA PRO A 169 -16.34 -3.68 2.04
C PRO A 169 -16.29 -2.62 0.94
N SER A 170 -17.02 -1.49 1.10
CA SER A 170 -16.99 -0.38 0.15
C SER A 170 -15.59 0.22 0.03
N LEU A 171 -14.96 0.56 1.15
CA LEU A 171 -13.57 1.05 1.16
C LEU A 171 -12.59 0.00 0.62
N GLN A 172 -12.77 -1.27 1.01
CA GLN A 172 -11.91 -2.36 0.53
C GLN A 172 -11.95 -2.51 -0.99
N LEU A 173 -13.14 -2.44 -1.59
CA LEU A 173 -13.31 -2.52 -3.05
C LEU A 173 -12.68 -1.31 -3.74
N ALA A 174 -12.88 -0.10 -3.22
CA ALA A 174 -12.28 1.12 -3.77
C ALA A 174 -10.75 1.09 -3.69
N VAL A 175 -10.16 0.60 -2.59
CA VAL A 175 -8.71 0.41 -2.47
C VAL A 175 -8.19 -0.62 -3.48
N ALA A 176 -8.89 -1.75 -3.65
CA ALA A 176 -8.50 -2.79 -4.60
C ALA A 176 -8.58 -2.28 -6.05
N GLU A 177 -9.63 -1.52 -6.40
CA GLU A 177 -9.79 -0.90 -7.71
C GLU A 177 -8.71 0.15 -7.97
N ALA A 178 -8.47 1.06 -7.02
CA ALA A 178 -7.44 2.08 -7.12
C ALA A 178 -6.04 1.46 -7.32
N ALA A 179 -5.73 0.38 -6.59
CA ALA A 179 -4.45 -0.32 -6.73
C ALA A 179 -4.26 -1.05 -8.08
N ALA A 180 -5.34 -1.28 -8.84
CA ALA A 180 -5.30 -1.89 -10.16
C ALA A 180 -5.20 -0.86 -11.30
N LEU A 181 -5.40 0.42 -11.03
CA LEU A 181 -5.28 1.50 -12.00
C LEU A 181 -3.81 1.90 -12.19
N GLU A 182 -3.46 2.23 -13.43
CA GLU A 182 -2.10 2.72 -13.78
C GLU A 182 -1.99 4.25 -13.75
N GLN A 183 -3.10 4.96 -13.60
CA GLN A 183 -3.17 6.42 -13.64
C GLN A 183 -3.51 7.00 -12.27
N PRO A 184 -3.16 8.29 -11.99
CA PRO A 184 -3.52 8.90 -10.72
C PRO A 184 -5.01 8.81 -10.41
N VAL A 185 -5.34 8.29 -9.24
CA VAL A 185 -6.71 8.06 -8.78
C VAL A 185 -6.94 8.67 -7.41
N VAL A 186 -8.11 9.25 -7.19
CA VAL A 186 -8.56 9.68 -5.87
C VAL A 186 -9.78 8.87 -5.43
N VAL A 187 -9.77 8.43 -4.20
CA VAL A 187 -10.89 7.80 -3.50
C VAL A 187 -11.48 8.81 -2.53
N VAL A 188 -12.70 9.24 -2.80
CA VAL A 188 -13.47 10.12 -1.92
C VAL A 188 -14.26 9.23 -0.96
N VAL A 189 -13.94 9.32 0.32
CA VAL A 189 -14.54 8.51 1.38
C VAL A 189 -15.65 9.29 2.06
N ASP A 190 -16.88 8.76 2.03
CA ASP A 190 -17.97 9.28 2.87
C ASP A 190 -17.82 8.68 4.27
N GLY A 191 -17.14 9.41 5.16
CA GLY A 191 -16.81 8.99 6.51
C GLY A 191 -15.38 9.31 6.90
N GLU A 192 -14.60 8.33 7.36
CA GLU A 192 -13.21 8.48 7.81
C GLU A 192 -12.27 7.57 6.99
N GLU A 193 -11.14 8.14 6.53
CA GLU A 193 -10.10 7.44 5.80
C GLU A 193 -8.88 7.04 6.66
N ASP A 194 -8.85 7.43 7.93
CA ASP A 194 -7.71 7.24 8.85
C ASP A 194 -7.23 5.78 8.96
N LEU A 195 -8.15 4.83 8.84
CA LEU A 195 -7.84 3.39 8.88
C LEU A 195 -7.54 2.81 7.50
N ALA A 196 -7.75 3.56 6.41
CA ALA A 196 -7.50 3.09 5.04
C ALA A 196 -6.06 2.56 4.83
N PRO A 197 -5.01 3.11 5.46
CA PRO A 197 -3.65 2.58 5.34
C PRO A 197 -3.53 1.07 5.64
N LEU A 198 -4.38 0.51 6.51
CA LEU A 198 -4.38 -0.92 6.79
C LEU A 198 -4.74 -1.74 5.54
N PHE A 199 -5.80 -1.34 4.82
CA PHE A 199 -6.19 -2.00 3.56
C PHE A 199 -5.22 -1.66 2.42
N ILE A 200 -4.78 -0.41 2.31
CA ILE A 200 -3.86 0.04 1.27
C ILE A 200 -2.61 -0.83 1.28
N HIS A 201 -1.94 -0.96 2.43
CA HIS A 201 -0.72 -1.77 2.53
C HIS A 201 -0.94 -3.23 2.11
N LEU A 202 -2.12 -3.80 2.34
CA LEU A 202 -2.40 -5.20 1.95
C LEU A 202 -2.62 -5.37 0.44
N HIS A 203 -3.00 -4.29 -0.28
CA HIS A 203 -3.31 -4.35 -1.73
C HIS A 203 -2.16 -3.91 -2.63
N VAL A 204 -1.34 -2.95 -2.17
CA VAL A 204 -0.29 -2.38 -3.02
C VAL A 204 0.97 -3.25 -3.08
N PRO A 205 1.81 -3.09 -4.12
CA PRO A 205 3.11 -3.75 -4.22
C PRO A 205 4.05 -3.41 -3.05
N LEU A 206 5.06 -4.25 -2.86
CA LEU A 206 6.19 -3.87 -2.00
C LEU A 206 6.89 -2.65 -2.61
N HIS A 207 7.42 -1.79 -1.74
CA HIS A 207 8.05 -0.50 -2.07
C HIS A 207 7.09 0.63 -2.48
N ALA A 208 5.77 0.40 -2.56
CA ALA A 208 4.84 1.52 -2.53
C ALA A 208 5.00 2.29 -1.20
N VAL A 209 4.81 3.60 -1.23
CA VAL A 209 4.96 4.46 -0.06
C VAL A 209 3.65 5.14 0.26
N VAL A 210 3.21 5.01 1.50
CA VAL A 210 1.99 5.67 2.01
C VAL A 210 2.40 6.84 2.89
N LEU A 211 1.87 8.02 2.57
CA LEU A 211 1.99 9.24 3.36
C LEU A 211 0.65 9.52 4.04
N TYR A 212 0.70 9.84 5.33
CA TYR A 212 -0.48 10.29 6.06
C TYR A 212 -0.11 11.29 7.14
N GLY A 213 -1.04 12.18 7.46
CA GLY A 213 -0.85 13.20 8.49
C GLY A 213 -0.78 12.60 9.89
N GLN A 214 0.14 13.12 10.72
CA GLN A 214 0.12 12.92 12.17
C GLN A 214 -0.31 14.24 12.80
N PRO A 215 -1.52 14.35 13.35
CA PRO A 215 -2.06 15.60 13.86
C PRO A 215 -1.09 16.34 14.77
N ARG A 216 -0.91 17.65 14.57
CA ARG A 216 -0.04 18.56 15.32
C ARG A 216 1.46 18.20 15.31
N THR A 217 1.87 17.26 14.46
CA THR A 217 3.25 16.74 14.52
C THR A 217 3.94 16.77 13.17
N GLY A 218 3.24 16.45 12.08
CA GLY A 218 3.81 16.42 10.74
C GLY A 218 3.25 15.31 9.87
N VAL A 219 4.07 14.76 8.99
CA VAL A 219 3.71 13.68 8.04
C VAL A 219 4.47 12.40 8.36
N VAL A 220 3.80 11.27 8.25
CA VAL A 220 4.40 9.93 8.37
C VAL A 220 4.61 9.37 6.97
N VAL A 221 5.80 8.86 6.74
CA VAL A 221 6.19 8.14 5.52
C VAL A 221 6.33 6.66 5.85
N GLN A 222 5.48 5.82 5.28
CA GLN A 222 5.46 4.39 5.52
C GLN A 222 5.65 3.58 4.23
N PRO A 223 6.83 3.00 3.99
CA PRO A 223 7.02 2.05 2.89
C PRO A 223 6.23 0.76 3.12
N SER A 224 5.58 0.27 2.07
CA SER A 224 4.98 -1.06 2.05
C SER A 224 6.07 -2.13 1.96
N SER A 225 6.30 -2.81 3.07
CA SER A 225 7.24 -3.92 3.20
C SER A 225 6.51 -5.19 3.65
N LEU A 226 7.17 -6.34 3.60
CA LEU A 226 6.61 -7.56 4.19
C LEU A 226 6.27 -7.35 5.66
N ALA A 227 7.14 -6.67 6.42
CA ALA A 227 6.91 -6.38 7.84
C ALA A 227 5.69 -5.47 8.04
N THR A 228 5.52 -4.43 7.20
CA THR A 228 4.36 -3.53 7.23
C THR A 228 3.07 -4.30 6.93
N LYS A 229 3.05 -5.10 5.84
CA LYS A 229 1.89 -5.93 5.49
C LYS A 229 1.52 -6.91 6.60
N MET A 230 2.51 -7.58 7.19
CA MET A 230 2.29 -8.48 8.33
C MET A 230 1.77 -7.75 9.58
N ARG A 231 2.22 -6.51 9.83
CA ARG A 231 1.71 -5.68 10.91
C ARG A 231 0.25 -5.29 10.66
N CYS A 232 -0.08 -4.84 9.45
CA CYS A 232 -1.47 -4.52 9.08
C CYS A 232 -2.39 -5.73 9.23
N ARG A 233 -1.98 -6.92 8.73
CA ARG A 233 -2.74 -8.16 8.91
C ARG A 233 -3.01 -8.46 10.38
N ARG A 234 -1.98 -8.42 11.24
CA ARG A 234 -2.12 -8.66 12.70
C ARG A 234 -3.02 -7.64 13.38
N LEU A 235 -3.01 -6.39 12.95
CA LEU A 235 -3.92 -5.37 13.47
C LEU A 235 -5.37 -5.68 13.10
N LEU A 236 -5.62 -6.07 11.84
CA LEU A 236 -6.96 -6.46 11.38
C LEU A 236 -7.50 -7.72 12.07
N GLU A 237 -6.62 -8.66 12.46
CA GLU A 237 -6.99 -9.83 13.26
C GLU A 237 -7.54 -9.47 14.67
N LEU A 238 -7.28 -8.24 15.13
CA LEU A 238 -7.85 -7.72 16.39
C LEU A 238 -9.22 -7.08 16.20
N PHE A 239 -9.66 -6.82 14.95
CA PHE A 239 -10.94 -6.20 14.67
C PHE A 239 -12.07 -7.24 14.79
N GLU A 240 -13.25 -6.76 15.17
CA GLU A 240 -14.45 -7.58 15.21
C GLU A 240 -15.04 -7.64 13.78
N VAL A 241 -15.35 -8.85 13.34
CA VAL A 241 -15.94 -9.13 12.02
C VAL A 241 -17.45 -9.13 12.16
N GLU A 242 -18.16 -8.24 11.46
CA GLU A 242 -19.63 -8.08 11.49
C GLU A 242 -20.29 -8.49 10.16
#